data_c5855380c731d961d080a1a797ce70f1
#
_entry.id   c5855380c731d961d080a1a797ce70f1
#
_cell.length_a   1.000
_cell.length_b   1.000
_cell.length_c   1.000
_cell.angle_alpha   90.00
_cell.angle_beta   90.00
_cell.angle_gamma   90.00
#
_symmetry.space_group_name_H-M   'P 1'
#
loop_
_entity.id
_entity.type
_entity.pdbx_description
1 polymer ?
#
loop_
_entity_poly.entity_id
_entity_poly.type
_entity_poly.pdbx_seq_one_letter_code
_entity_poly.pdbx_strand_id
1 'polypeptide(L)'
;MNKIVFATNNQHKLEEIRSILGEDFEVLSLSDIGCHEDIPETSDTLEGNAMQKAQYVFDKYGYACFADDTGLEVEALGGEPGIYSARYAALDGDDSISHDSEANMAKLLRKLEGIENRKARFRTVIALITTKDNSPSLIGRDGVGLLLFEGIVNGSIIKERRGGEGFGYDPIFQPEGYDKTFAELGNEVKNHISHRARAVQKLADYLKSY
;
A
#
# COMPACT_ATOMS: atom_id res chain seq x y z
N MET A 1 -5.38 17.56 -17.59
CA MET A 1 -5.22 16.31 -16.82
C MET A 1 -3.83 16.34 -16.22
N ASN A 2 -3.74 16.34 -14.91
CA ASN A 2 -2.45 16.39 -14.22
C ASN A 2 -1.81 15.01 -14.27
N LYS A 3 -0.56 14.94 -14.77
CA LYS A 3 0.21 13.69 -14.80
C LYS A 3 0.97 13.50 -13.50
N ILE A 4 0.92 12.30 -12.93
CA ILE A 4 1.69 11.94 -11.75
C ILE A 4 2.18 10.49 -11.86
N VAL A 5 3.41 10.23 -11.45
CA VAL A 5 3.97 8.88 -11.46
C VAL A 5 3.63 8.15 -10.17
N PHE A 6 3.15 6.93 -10.26
CA PHE A 6 3.04 6.02 -9.12
C PHE A 6 4.19 5.01 -9.14
N ALA A 7 5.10 5.14 -8.18
CA ALA A 7 6.31 4.33 -8.08
C ALA A 7 6.02 2.91 -7.54
N THR A 8 5.38 2.09 -8.37
CA THR A 8 5.06 0.70 -8.04
C THR A 8 5.20 -0.22 -9.25
N ASN A 9 5.69 -1.44 -9.02
CA ASN A 9 5.64 -2.56 -9.97
C ASN A 9 4.41 -3.45 -9.76
N ASN A 10 3.59 -3.18 -8.73
CA ASN A 10 2.41 -3.97 -8.42
C ASN A 10 1.21 -3.52 -9.25
N GLN A 11 0.81 -4.35 -10.24
CA GLN A 11 -0.28 -4.05 -11.15
C GLN A 11 -1.62 -3.88 -10.42
N HIS A 12 -1.91 -4.69 -9.39
CA HIS A 12 -3.14 -4.57 -8.61
C HIS A 12 -3.23 -3.23 -7.88
N LYS A 13 -2.12 -2.76 -7.30
CA LYS A 13 -2.07 -1.43 -6.67
C LYS A 13 -2.32 -0.32 -7.70
N LEU A 14 -1.72 -0.43 -8.89
CA LEU A 14 -1.88 0.56 -9.96
C LEU A 14 -3.34 0.65 -10.41
N GLU A 15 -4.01 -0.48 -10.58
CA GLU A 15 -5.43 -0.54 -10.95
C GLU A 15 -6.34 0.05 -9.88
N GLU A 16 -6.11 -0.28 -8.60
CA GLU A 16 -6.84 0.33 -7.48
C GLU A 16 -6.67 1.86 -7.44
N ILE A 17 -5.43 2.35 -7.57
CA ILE A 17 -5.13 3.79 -7.56
C ILE A 17 -5.81 4.52 -8.72
N ARG A 18 -5.73 3.97 -9.94
CA ARG A 18 -6.39 4.53 -11.12
C ARG A 18 -7.91 4.59 -10.96
N SER A 19 -8.50 3.56 -10.37
CA SER A 19 -9.93 3.52 -10.07
C SER A 19 -10.35 4.59 -9.04
N ILE A 20 -9.52 4.82 -8.02
CA ILE A 20 -9.83 5.77 -6.94
C ILE A 20 -9.63 7.23 -7.39
N LEU A 21 -8.54 7.52 -8.10
CA LEU A 21 -8.24 8.88 -8.58
C LEU A 21 -9.12 9.29 -9.77
N GLY A 22 -9.66 8.32 -10.50
CA GLY A 22 -10.55 8.56 -11.63
C GLY A 22 -9.91 9.34 -12.76
N GLU A 23 -10.72 10.13 -13.49
CA GLU A 23 -10.29 10.88 -14.67
C GLU A 23 -9.59 12.22 -14.35
N ASP A 24 -9.52 12.61 -13.08
CA ASP A 24 -8.89 13.87 -12.66
C ASP A 24 -7.36 13.84 -12.86
N PHE A 25 -6.77 12.63 -12.79
CA PHE A 25 -5.32 12.42 -12.86
C PHE A 25 -4.94 11.33 -13.88
N GLU A 26 -3.91 11.60 -14.67
CA GLU A 26 -3.23 10.59 -15.48
C GLU A 26 -2.13 9.94 -14.64
N VAL A 27 -2.40 8.75 -14.10
CA VAL A 27 -1.44 8.00 -13.28
C VAL A 27 -0.52 7.18 -14.18
N LEU A 28 0.74 7.59 -14.26
CA LEU A 28 1.80 6.89 -14.99
C LEU A 28 2.39 5.79 -14.11
N SER A 29 2.67 4.64 -14.73
CA SER A 29 3.42 3.54 -14.10
C SER A 29 4.92 3.76 -14.18
N LEU A 30 5.70 2.92 -13.49
CA LEU A 30 7.15 2.88 -13.66
C LEU A 30 7.55 2.56 -15.11
N SER A 31 6.85 1.64 -15.76
CA SER A 31 7.09 1.29 -17.16
C SER A 31 6.85 2.47 -18.11
N ASP A 32 5.85 3.30 -17.85
CA ASP A 32 5.53 4.47 -18.68
C ASP A 32 6.66 5.53 -18.67
N ILE A 33 7.49 5.54 -17.61
CA ILE A 33 8.66 6.41 -17.49
C ILE A 33 9.99 5.71 -17.81
N GLY A 34 9.94 4.45 -18.28
CA GLY A 34 11.13 3.66 -18.61
C GLY A 34 11.90 3.10 -17.42
N CYS A 35 11.29 3.03 -16.23
CA CYS A 35 11.86 2.39 -15.06
C CYS A 35 11.48 0.91 -15.06
N HIS A 36 12.45 0.03 -15.27
CA HIS A 36 12.27 -1.43 -15.33
C HIS A 36 13.05 -2.17 -14.25
N GLU A 37 13.79 -1.46 -13.43
CA GLU A 37 14.50 -2.03 -12.29
C GLU A 37 13.62 -2.14 -11.04
N ASP A 38 14.01 -3.04 -10.16
CA ASP A 38 13.43 -3.13 -8.82
C ASP A 38 13.94 -1.99 -7.95
N ILE A 39 13.02 -1.24 -7.38
CA ILE A 39 13.35 -0.15 -6.47
C ILE A 39 13.55 -0.76 -5.08
N PRO A 40 14.69 -0.49 -4.40
CA PRO A 40 14.97 -1.04 -3.08
C PRO A 40 13.93 -0.63 -2.03
N GLU A 41 13.59 -1.57 -1.14
CA GLU A 41 12.77 -1.38 0.05
C GLU A 41 13.55 -1.93 1.25
N THR A 42 14.42 -1.11 1.81
CA THR A 42 15.36 -1.51 2.87
C THR A 42 15.10 -0.87 4.22
N SER A 43 14.07 -0.02 4.31
CA SER A 43 13.66 0.59 5.57
C SER A 43 12.93 -0.41 6.46
N ASP A 44 13.00 -0.18 7.76
CA ASP A 44 12.27 -0.92 8.80
C ASP A 44 10.86 -0.34 9.10
N THR A 45 10.42 0.63 8.30
CA THR A 45 9.10 1.28 8.43
C THR A 45 8.40 1.42 7.08
N LEU A 46 7.06 1.45 7.10
CA LEU A 46 6.25 1.71 5.89
C LEU A 46 6.55 3.10 5.33
N GLU A 47 6.69 4.10 6.20
CA GLU A 47 7.07 5.47 5.84
C GLU A 47 8.40 5.50 5.09
N GLY A 48 9.40 4.85 5.65
CA GLY A 48 10.74 4.81 5.08
C GLY A 48 10.78 4.12 3.71
N ASN A 49 10.08 3.01 3.53
CA ASN A 49 9.99 2.32 2.24
C ASN A 49 9.23 3.16 1.21
N ALA A 50 8.11 3.79 1.59
CA ALA A 50 7.38 4.67 0.68
C ALA A 50 8.25 5.88 0.26
N MET A 51 8.94 6.52 1.21
CA MET A 51 9.87 7.62 0.92
C MET A 51 11.01 7.17 0.01
N GLN A 52 11.64 6.04 0.30
CA GLN A 52 12.76 5.50 -0.48
C GLN A 52 12.36 5.27 -1.94
N LYS A 53 11.19 4.70 -2.19
CA LYS A 53 10.67 4.49 -3.55
C LYS A 53 10.40 5.81 -4.27
N ALA A 54 9.71 6.75 -3.63
CA ALA A 54 9.42 8.04 -4.23
C ALA A 54 10.71 8.82 -4.52
N GLN A 55 11.66 8.85 -3.57
CA GLN A 55 12.94 9.52 -3.75
C GLN A 55 13.75 8.92 -4.90
N TYR A 56 13.79 7.59 -5.02
CA TYR A 56 14.50 6.91 -6.11
C TYR A 56 13.98 7.34 -7.49
N VAL A 57 12.65 7.39 -7.66
CA VAL A 57 12.04 7.81 -8.93
C VAL A 57 12.32 9.28 -9.20
N PHE A 58 12.19 10.13 -8.20
CA PHE A 58 12.46 11.55 -8.34
C PHE A 58 13.91 11.83 -8.73
N ASP A 59 14.89 11.24 -8.03
CA ASP A 59 16.31 11.48 -8.26
C ASP A 59 16.78 10.97 -9.63
N LYS A 60 16.24 9.83 -10.06
CA LYS A 60 16.70 9.18 -11.28
C LYS A 60 15.98 9.63 -12.54
N TYR A 61 14.69 9.91 -12.42
CA TYR A 61 13.83 10.21 -13.57
C TYR A 61 13.28 11.65 -13.58
N GLY A 62 13.39 12.39 -12.47
CA GLY A 62 13.02 13.80 -12.39
C GLY A 62 11.49 14.06 -12.36
N TYR A 63 10.66 13.04 -12.16
CA TYR A 63 9.21 13.21 -12.13
C TYR A 63 8.70 13.51 -10.73
N ALA A 64 7.71 14.42 -10.62
CA ALA A 64 6.83 14.45 -9.46
C ALA A 64 6.14 13.09 -9.35
N CYS A 65 6.23 12.47 -8.18
CA CYS A 65 5.79 11.10 -8.02
C CYS A 65 5.31 10.82 -6.59
N PHE A 66 4.54 9.77 -6.45
CA PHE A 66 4.23 9.19 -5.16
C PHE A 66 4.51 7.69 -5.16
N ALA A 67 4.76 7.16 -3.97
CA ALA A 67 4.90 5.74 -3.73
C ALA A 67 4.08 5.35 -2.51
N ASP A 68 3.58 4.11 -2.47
CA ASP A 68 2.93 3.57 -1.28
C ASP A 68 3.75 2.43 -0.68
N ASP A 69 3.68 2.29 0.64
CA ASP A 69 3.96 1.02 1.28
C ASP A 69 2.79 0.60 2.17
N THR A 70 2.53 -0.70 2.23
CA THR A 70 1.35 -1.24 2.89
C THR A 70 1.71 -2.46 3.71
N GLY A 71 1.23 -2.48 4.95
CA GLY A 71 1.37 -3.61 5.85
C GLY A 71 0.05 -4.03 6.48
N LEU A 72 -0.08 -5.33 6.73
CA LEU A 72 -1.04 -5.90 7.64
C LEU A 72 -0.36 -6.03 9.01
N GLU A 73 -0.95 -5.46 10.03
CA GLU A 73 -0.44 -5.49 11.39
C GLU A 73 -1.42 -6.26 12.27
N VAL A 74 -0.97 -7.36 12.90
CA VAL A 74 -1.79 -8.20 13.78
C VAL A 74 -1.37 -8.00 15.24
N GLU A 75 -2.30 -7.59 16.08
CA GLU A 75 -2.02 -7.19 17.46
C GLU A 75 -1.38 -8.33 18.27
N ALA A 76 -1.94 -9.53 18.20
CA ALA A 76 -1.44 -10.69 18.93
C ALA A 76 -0.05 -11.17 18.51
N LEU A 77 0.43 -10.74 17.36
CA LEU A 77 1.75 -11.05 16.81
C LEU A 77 2.73 -9.87 16.89
N GLY A 78 2.44 -8.87 17.73
CA GLY A 78 3.31 -7.71 17.91
C GLY A 78 3.43 -6.83 16.66
N GLY A 79 2.43 -6.86 15.77
CA GLY A 79 2.41 -6.09 14.52
C GLY A 79 2.90 -6.86 13.29
N GLU A 80 3.29 -8.14 13.43
CA GLU A 80 3.59 -8.96 12.25
C GLU A 80 2.32 -9.19 11.39
N PRO A 81 2.46 -9.34 10.07
CA PRO A 81 3.67 -9.30 9.26
C PRO A 81 4.24 -7.90 8.99
N GLY A 82 3.49 -6.81 9.19
CA GLY A 82 3.95 -5.43 9.03
C GLY A 82 4.58 -5.14 7.67
N ILE A 83 5.80 -4.59 7.66
CA ILE A 83 6.57 -4.29 6.43
C ILE A 83 6.89 -5.54 5.58
N TYR A 84 6.80 -6.72 6.18
CA TYR A 84 7.06 -7.98 5.51
C TYR A 84 5.81 -8.60 4.87
N SER A 85 4.68 -7.90 4.85
CA SER A 85 3.39 -8.46 4.42
C SER A 85 3.44 -9.13 3.05
N ALA A 86 4.15 -8.57 2.08
CA ALA A 86 4.26 -9.14 0.74
C ALA A 86 5.18 -10.38 0.66
N ARG A 87 6.10 -10.54 1.61
CA ARG A 87 7.13 -11.58 1.61
C ARG A 87 7.17 -12.39 2.91
N TYR A 88 6.06 -12.43 3.64
CA TYR A 88 6.01 -12.98 4.99
C TYR A 88 6.40 -14.45 5.07
N ALA A 89 5.94 -15.27 4.13
CA ALA A 89 6.32 -16.68 4.06
C ALA A 89 7.80 -16.87 3.70
N ALA A 90 8.35 -16.03 2.82
CA ALA A 90 9.75 -16.10 2.40
C ALA A 90 10.75 -15.85 3.53
N LEU A 91 10.33 -15.20 4.63
CA LEU A 91 11.18 -15.04 5.83
C LEU A 91 11.61 -16.37 6.48
N ASP A 92 10.96 -17.49 6.14
CA ASP A 92 11.34 -18.82 6.61
C ASP A 92 12.51 -19.43 5.79
N GLY A 93 13.08 -18.68 4.84
CA GLY A 93 14.30 -19.02 4.09
C GLY A 93 14.07 -19.52 2.67
N ASP A 94 12.88 -19.32 2.10
CA ASP A 94 12.58 -19.63 0.70
C ASP A 94 12.12 -18.39 -0.06
N ASP A 95 13.05 -17.67 -0.66
CA ASP A 95 12.79 -16.46 -1.44
C ASP A 95 11.93 -16.71 -2.69
N SER A 96 11.85 -17.97 -3.16
CA SER A 96 11.05 -18.32 -4.35
C SER A 96 9.54 -18.13 -4.16
N ILE A 97 9.07 -18.08 -2.89
CA ILE A 97 7.68 -17.80 -2.50
C ILE A 97 7.45 -16.34 -2.10
N SER A 98 8.40 -15.46 -2.39
CA SER A 98 8.19 -14.01 -2.20
C SER A 98 7.02 -13.56 -3.07
N HIS A 99 6.11 -12.77 -2.47
CA HIS A 99 4.84 -12.34 -3.07
C HIS A 99 3.78 -13.44 -3.28
N ASP A 100 3.99 -14.65 -2.76
CA ASP A 100 2.98 -15.71 -2.75
C ASP A 100 1.95 -15.43 -1.65
N SER A 101 0.78 -14.90 -2.06
CA SER A 101 -0.31 -14.56 -1.14
C SER A 101 -0.85 -15.78 -0.40
N GLU A 102 -0.88 -16.96 -1.06
CA GLU A 102 -1.36 -18.20 -0.45
C GLU A 102 -0.43 -18.67 0.67
N ALA A 103 0.88 -18.66 0.41
CA ALA A 103 1.89 -19.00 1.41
C ALA A 103 1.90 -18.01 2.57
N ASN A 104 1.76 -16.71 2.29
CA ASN A 104 1.71 -15.65 3.30
C ASN A 104 0.49 -15.81 4.22
N MET A 105 -0.70 -16.05 3.66
CA MET A 105 -1.93 -16.31 4.44
C MET A 105 -1.83 -17.59 5.25
N ALA A 106 -1.30 -18.67 4.66
CA ALA A 106 -1.13 -19.94 5.37
C ALA A 106 -0.21 -19.80 6.57
N LYS A 107 0.91 -19.09 6.42
CA LYS A 107 1.82 -18.78 7.54
C LYS A 107 1.12 -17.99 8.65
N LEU A 108 0.38 -16.94 8.28
CA LEU A 108 -0.32 -16.09 9.23
C LEU A 108 -1.38 -16.88 10.01
N LEU A 109 -2.22 -17.67 9.31
CA LEU A 109 -3.25 -18.49 9.95
C LEU A 109 -2.66 -19.52 10.90
N ARG A 110 -1.56 -20.18 10.51
CA ARG A 110 -0.82 -21.12 11.37
C ARG A 110 -0.29 -20.45 12.64
N LYS A 111 0.29 -19.24 12.54
CA LYS A 111 0.75 -18.47 13.71
C LYS A 111 -0.38 -18.04 14.64
N LEU A 112 -1.59 -17.93 14.13
CA LEU A 112 -2.79 -17.55 14.89
C LEU A 112 -3.59 -18.76 15.40
N GLU A 113 -3.12 -20.00 15.23
CA GLU A 113 -3.76 -21.19 15.80
C GLU A 113 -3.80 -21.09 17.33
N GLY A 114 -4.99 -21.33 17.91
CA GLY A 114 -5.21 -21.23 19.35
C GLY A 114 -5.21 -19.81 19.94
N ILE A 115 -5.02 -18.78 19.12
CA ILE A 115 -5.05 -17.38 19.57
C ILE A 115 -6.46 -16.79 19.36
N GLU A 116 -7.06 -16.33 20.47
CA GLU A 116 -8.40 -15.71 20.48
C GLU A 116 -8.36 -14.25 19.99
N ASN A 117 -7.31 -13.49 20.33
CA ASN A 117 -7.15 -12.12 19.87
C ASN A 117 -6.71 -12.11 18.42
N ARG A 118 -7.63 -11.83 17.53
CA ARG A 118 -7.41 -11.80 16.09
C ARG A 118 -7.50 -10.39 15.50
N LYS A 119 -7.45 -9.37 16.37
CA LYS A 119 -7.47 -7.96 15.94
C LYS A 119 -6.29 -7.66 15.03
N ALA A 120 -6.59 -6.99 13.96
CA ALA A 120 -5.61 -6.60 12.96
C ALA A 120 -6.00 -5.26 12.33
N ARG A 121 -5.04 -4.63 11.65
CA ARG A 121 -5.32 -3.48 10.80
C ARG A 121 -4.48 -3.55 9.54
N PHE A 122 -5.05 -3.09 8.45
CA PHE A 122 -4.26 -2.70 7.29
C PHE A 122 -3.88 -1.23 7.41
N ARG A 123 -2.65 -0.94 7.06
CA ARG A 123 -2.08 0.41 7.05
C ARG A 123 -1.35 0.65 5.75
N THR A 124 -1.68 1.76 5.08
CA THR A 124 -0.96 2.27 3.90
C THR A 124 -0.38 3.62 4.22
N VAL A 125 0.87 3.82 3.87
CA VAL A 125 1.53 5.13 3.86
C VAL A 125 1.88 5.48 2.42
N ILE A 126 1.48 6.66 1.97
CA ILE A 126 1.85 7.23 0.69
C ILE A 126 2.86 8.35 0.94
N ALA A 127 3.99 8.32 0.26
CA ALA A 127 4.96 9.40 0.20
C ALA A 127 4.84 10.11 -1.16
N LEU A 128 4.55 11.41 -1.15
CA LEU A 128 4.48 12.26 -2.33
C LEU A 128 5.72 13.15 -2.38
N ILE A 129 6.39 13.18 -3.53
CA ILE A 129 7.44 14.14 -3.85
C ILE A 129 6.96 15.07 -4.96
N THR A 130 6.99 16.37 -4.69
CA THR A 130 6.62 17.42 -5.66
C THR A 130 7.75 18.40 -5.84
N THR A 131 7.75 19.11 -6.99
CA THR A 131 8.65 20.21 -7.29
C THR A 131 8.07 21.55 -6.81
N LYS A 132 8.90 22.60 -6.77
CA LYS A 132 8.56 23.95 -6.26
C LYS A 132 7.24 24.54 -6.76
N ASP A 133 6.85 24.23 -7.96
CA ASP A 133 5.66 24.84 -8.59
C ASP A 133 4.35 24.31 -8.02
N ASN A 134 4.39 23.26 -7.21
CA ASN A 134 3.21 22.58 -6.66
C ASN A 134 3.24 22.39 -5.13
N SER A 135 4.12 23.08 -4.38
CA SER A 135 4.24 22.87 -2.93
C SER A 135 4.22 24.16 -2.11
N PRO A 136 3.34 24.25 -1.12
CA PRO A 136 3.23 25.44 -0.32
C PRO A 136 3.89 25.44 1.04
N SER A 137 4.72 24.58 1.52
CA SER A 137 5.34 24.88 2.81
C SER A 137 6.19 23.82 3.52
N LEU A 138 6.44 22.68 2.95
CA LEU A 138 7.41 21.71 3.48
C LEU A 138 8.60 21.57 2.52
N ILE A 139 9.18 22.71 2.16
CA ILE A 139 10.29 22.76 1.21
C ILE A 139 11.57 22.47 2.00
N GLY A 140 12.20 21.34 1.70
CA GLY A 140 13.61 21.12 2.00
C GLY A 140 14.49 22.20 1.32
N ARG A 141 15.76 22.27 1.67
CA ARG A 141 16.68 23.32 1.20
C ARG A 141 16.72 23.51 -0.33
N ASP A 142 16.26 22.51 -1.10
CA ASP A 142 16.37 22.47 -2.57
C ASP A 142 15.02 22.65 -3.29
N GLY A 143 13.95 23.00 -2.58
CA GLY A 143 12.65 23.26 -3.18
C GLY A 143 11.86 22.01 -3.58
N VAL A 144 12.18 20.87 -2.99
CA VAL A 144 11.46 19.61 -3.09
C VAL A 144 10.63 19.41 -1.84
N GLY A 145 9.33 19.18 -1.97
CA GLY A 145 8.42 18.86 -0.88
C GLY A 145 8.22 17.37 -0.75
N LEU A 146 8.35 16.83 0.47
CA LEU A 146 7.96 15.46 0.81
C LEU A 146 6.77 15.50 1.75
N LEU A 147 5.69 14.82 1.38
CA LEU A 147 4.46 14.72 2.15
C LEU A 147 4.08 13.26 2.36
N LEU A 148 3.51 12.97 3.54
CA LEU A 148 3.03 11.63 3.86
C LEU A 148 1.52 11.64 4.07
N PHE A 149 0.84 10.65 3.50
CA PHE A 149 -0.59 10.42 3.66
C PHE A 149 -0.82 8.99 4.14
N GLU A 150 -1.55 8.85 5.23
CA GLU A 150 -1.81 7.56 5.85
C GLU A 150 -3.29 7.20 5.76
N GLY A 151 -3.55 5.91 5.48
CA GLY A 151 -4.86 5.31 5.59
C GLY A 151 -4.81 4.02 6.40
N ILE A 152 -5.76 3.86 7.32
CA ILE A 152 -5.86 2.71 8.21
C ILE A 152 -7.28 2.15 8.14
N VAL A 153 -7.38 0.82 8.12
CA VAL A 153 -8.64 0.08 8.33
C VAL A 153 -8.42 -0.96 9.40
N ASN A 154 -9.17 -0.83 10.49
CA ASN A 154 -9.22 -1.84 11.54
C ASN A 154 -10.11 -3.00 11.13
N GLY A 155 -9.84 -4.16 11.70
CA GLY A 155 -10.60 -5.37 11.46
C GLY A 155 -10.05 -6.55 12.25
N SER A 156 -10.28 -7.74 11.74
CA SER A 156 -9.78 -8.98 12.35
C SER A 156 -9.44 -10.01 11.27
N ILE A 157 -8.54 -10.92 11.65
CA ILE A 157 -8.21 -12.08 10.83
C ILE A 157 -9.18 -13.19 11.14
N ILE A 158 -9.95 -13.65 10.17
CA ILE A 158 -10.85 -14.79 10.32
C ILE A 158 -10.07 -16.12 10.27
N LYS A 159 -10.71 -17.21 10.70
CA LYS A 159 -10.03 -18.53 10.80
C LYS A 159 -9.90 -19.25 9.46
N GLU A 160 -10.81 -18.97 8.53
CA GLU A 160 -10.88 -19.63 7.22
C GLU A 160 -10.96 -18.58 6.11
N ARG A 161 -10.44 -18.90 4.94
CA ARG A 161 -10.49 -18.02 3.77
C ARG A 161 -11.91 -17.92 3.24
N ARG A 162 -12.36 -16.72 2.90
CA ARG A 162 -13.66 -16.45 2.29
C ARG A 162 -13.55 -15.41 1.18
N GLY A 163 -14.26 -15.64 0.07
CA GLY A 163 -14.23 -14.79 -1.12
C GLY A 163 -13.08 -15.12 -2.06
N GLY A 164 -13.12 -14.58 -3.26
CA GLY A 164 -12.16 -14.86 -4.34
C GLY A 164 -11.67 -13.60 -5.07
N GLU A 165 -12.12 -12.41 -4.67
CA GLU A 165 -11.65 -11.16 -5.26
C GLU A 165 -10.51 -10.53 -4.44
N GLY A 166 -9.85 -9.54 -5.02
CA GLY A 166 -8.75 -8.84 -4.37
C GLY A 166 -7.41 -9.58 -4.43
N PHE A 167 -6.50 -9.26 -3.51
CA PHE A 167 -5.16 -9.84 -3.44
C PHE A 167 -4.61 -9.82 -2.00
N GLY A 168 -3.47 -10.49 -1.80
CA GLY A 168 -2.81 -10.53 -0.50
C GLY A 168 -3.64 -11.23 0.56
N TYR A 169 -3.94 -10.55 1.64
CA TYR A 169 -4.69 -11.08 2.80
C TYR A 169 -6.19 -10.81 2.73
N ASP A 170 -6.72 -10.29 1.63
CA ASP A 170 -8.15 -9.95 1.48
C ASP A 170 -9.10 -11.11 1.85
N PRO A 171 -8.79 -12.39 1.51
CA PRO A 171 -9.67 -13.53 1.86
C PRO A 171 -9.76 -13.84 3.36
N ILE A 172 -8.85 -13.31 4.19
CA ILE A 172 -8.84 -13.57 5.62
C ILE A 172 -9.00 -12.32 6.48
N PHE A 173 -9.05 -11.13 5.88
CA PHE A 173 -9.26 -9.87 6.60
C PHE A 173 -10.71 -9.42 6.52
N GLN A 174 -11.36 -9.36 7.68
CA GLN A 174 -12.72 -8.84 7.85
C GLN A 174 -12.64 -7.45 8.44
N PRO A 175 -12.99 -6.39 7.67
CA PRO A 175 -12.95 -5.02 8.17
C PRO A 175 -14.01 -4.79 9.25
N GLU A 176 -13.72 -3.90 10.18
CA GLU A 176 -14.64 -3.51 11.24
C GLU A 176 -15.94 -2.93 10.68
N GLY A 177 -17.07 -3.35 11.23
CA GLY A 177 -18.41 -2.94 10.76
C GLY A 177 -18.96 -3.79 9.61
N TYR A 178 -18.25 -4.81 9.16
CA TYR A 178 -18.69 -5.74 8.11
C TYR A 178 -18.65 -7.18 8.60
N ASP A 179 -19.55 -8.00 8.10
CA ASP A 179 -19.61 -9.45 8.32
C ASP A 179 -18.91 -10.27 7.24
N LYS A 180 -18.31 -9.59 6.25
CA LYS A 180 -17.64 -10.13 5.07
C LYS A 180 -16.17 -9.72 5.04
N THR A 181 -15.34 -10.57 4.42
CA THR A 181 -13.95 -10.22 4.14
C THR A 181 -13.83 -9.22 2.99
N PHE A 182 -12.67 -8.60 2.83
CA PHE A 182 -12.42 -7.76 1.65
C PHE A 182 -12.63 -8.52 0.34
N ALA A 183 -12.25 -9.81 0.30
CA ALA A 183 -12.46 -10.64 -0.89
C ALA A 183 -13.93 -10.98 -1.17
N GLU A 184 -14.79 -10.97 -0.14
CA GLU A 184 -16.24 -11.15 -0.31
C GLU A 184 -16.97 -9.84 -0.62
N LEU A 185 -16.43 -8.71 -0.17
CA LEU A 185 -16.99 -7.38 -0.44
C LEU A 185 -16.74 -6.93 -1.89
N GLY A 186 -15.68 -7.45 -2.50
CA GLY A 186 -15.30 -7.11 -3.86
C GLY A 186 -14.59 -5.77 -4.02
N ASN A 187 -14.01 -5.57 -5.19
CA ASN A 187 -13.15 -4.42 -5.46
C ASN A 187 -13.90 -3.09 -5.43
N GLU A 188 -15.17 -3.06 -5.84
CA GLU A 188 -15.97 -1.82 -5.82
C GLU A 188 -16.10 -1.27 -4.40
N VAL A 189 -16.51 -2.10 -3.43
CA VAL A 189 -16.64 -1.69 -2.04
C VAL A 189 -15.27 -1.40 -1.44
N LYS A 190 -14.29 -2.27 -1.68
CA LYS A 190 -12.92 -2.12 -1.17
C LYS A 190 -12.30 -0.79 -1.60
N ASN A 191 -12.51 -0.35 -2.84
CA ASN A 191 -11.98 0.92 -3.35
C ASN A 191 -12.58 2.17 -2.66
N HIS A 192 -13.63 2.01 -1.87
CA HIS A 192 -14.21 3.10 -1.07
C HIS A 192 -13.81 3.07 0.40
N ILE A 193 -13.59 1.88 0.97
CA ILE A 193 -13.40 1.74 2.43
C ILE A 193 -11.99 1.34 2.84
N SER A 194 -11.16 0.87 1.91
CA SER A 194 -9.84 0.29 2.23
C SER A 194 -8.85 1.33 2.77
N HIS A 195 -7.81 0.83 3.43
CA HIS A 195 -6.64 1.60 3.87
C HIS A 195 -6.05 2.42 2.73
N ARG A 196 -5.87 1.82 1.54
CA ARG A 196 -5.35 2.53 0.35
C ARG A 196 -6.33 3.59 -0.12
N ALA A 197 -7.63 3.29 -0.19
CA ALA A 197 -8.64 4.29 -0.57
C ALA A 197 -8.58 5.52 0.35
N ARG A 198 -8.45 5.31 1.65
CA ARG A 198 -8.35 6.41 2.64
C ARG A 198 -7.07 7.23 2.49
N ALA A 199 -5.93 6.59 2.22
CA ALA A 199 -4.67 7.29 1.97
C ALA A 199 -4.71 8.08 0.66
N VAL A 200 -5.24 7.45 -0.42
CA VAL A 200 -5.35 8.07 -1.75
C VAL A 200 -6.33 9.23 -1.75
N GLN A 201 -7.43 9.14 -1.00
CA GLN A 201 -8.37 10.27 -0.88
C GLN A 201 -7.67 11.51 -0.30
N LYS A 202 -6.85 11.33 0.75
CA LYS A 202 -6.07 12.43 1.33
C LYS A 202 -5.06 13.01 0.33
N LEU A 203 -4.40 12.15 -0.45
CA LEU A 203 -3.51 12.56 -1.53
C LEU A 203 -4.29 13.35 -2.60
N ALA A 204 -5.46 12.86 -3.04
CA ALA A 204 -6.28 13.51 -4.05
C ALA A 204 -6.78 14.88 -3.59
N ASP A 205 -7.24 14.98 -2.34
CA ASP A 205 -7.69 16.25 -1.75
C ASP A 205 -6.55 17.26 -1.70
N TYR A 206 -5.34 16.83 -1.35
CA TYR A 206 -4.15 17.65 -1.42
C TYR A 206 -3.84 18.11 -2.84
N LEU A 207 -3.78 17.19 -3.81
CA LEU A 207 -3.45 17.51 -5.20
C LEU A 207 -4.50 18.42 -5.88
N LYS A 208 -5.75 18.37 -5.45
CA LYS A 208 -6.84 19.25 -5.94
C LYS A 208 -6.85 20.64 -5.31
N SER A 209 -6.15 20.82 -4.19
CA SER A 209 -6.09 22.11 -3.48
C SER A 209 -5.03 23.07 -4.04
N TYR A 210 -4.27 22.61 -5.03
CA TYR A 210 -3.23 23.35 -5.75
C TYR A 210 -3.38 23.23 -7.25
#